data_b7e98b1b6acd018b2f2dba5a4537f3b4
#
_entry.id   b7e98b1b6acd018b2f2dba5a4537f3b4
#
_cell.length_a   1.000
_cell.length_b   1.000
_cell.length_c   1.000
_cell.angle_alpha   90.00
_cell.angle_beta   90.00
_cell.angle_gamma   90.00
#
_symmetry.space_group_name_H-M   'P 1'
#
loop_
_entity.id
_entity.type
_entity.pdbx_description
1 polymer ?
#
loop_
_entity_poly.entity_id
_entity_poly.type
_entity_poly.pdbx_seq_one_letter_code
_entity_poly.pdbx_strand_id
1 'polypeptide(L)' 'MFHEDRDVITELKQKDGHFHKLFEKHNELDDIIVKLEESHADQFEIEAKKKEKLKLKDEIYSAIVKYKSEK' A
#
# COMPACT_ATOMS: atom_id res chain seq x y z
N MET A 1 7.25 -4.30 -6.86
CA MET A 1 7.74 -3.36 -5.88
C MET A 1 8.26 -4.03 -4.61
N PHE A 2 7.52 -4.90 -3.99
CA PHE A 2 7.93 -5.63 -2.79
C PHE A 2 8.33 -7.08 -3.10
N HIS A 3 9.00 -7.29 -4.23
CA HIS A 3 9.31 -8.65 -4.70
C HIS A 3 10.24 -9.42 -3.77
N GLU A 4 11.22 -8.75 -3.21
CA GLU A 4 12.18 -9.39 -2.31
C GLU A 4 11.57 -9.75 -0.96
N ASP A 5 10.46 -9.11 -0.61
CA ASP A 5 9.81 -9.27 0.69
C ASP A 5 8.50 -10.06 0.61
N ARG A 6 8.30 -10.83 -0.46
CA ARG A 6 7.05 -11.57 -0.67
C ARG A 6 6.69 -12.47 0.51
N ASP A 7 7.66 -13.19 1.01
CA ASP A 7 7.45 -14.11 2.14
C ASP A 7 7.09 -13.35 3.41
N VAL A 8 7.77 -12.23 3.64
CA VAL A 8 7.49 -11.37 4.81
C VAL A 8 6.09 -10.79 4.70
N ILE A 9 5.71 -10.32 3.51
CA ILE A 9 4.38 -9.75 3.29
C ILE A 9 3.29 -10.79 3.55
N THR A 10 3.46 -11.99 3.03
CA THR A 10 2.49 -13.08 3.23
C THR A 10 2.35 -13.40 4.71
N GLU A 11 3.47 -13.48 5.41
CA GLU A 11 3.49 -13.77 6.84
C GLU A 11 2.79 -12.67 7.65
N LEU A 12 3.12 -11.43 7.37
CA LEU A 12 2.52 -10.28 8.05
C LEU A 12 1.01 -10.17 7.79
N LYS A 13 0.57 -10.47 6.59
CA LYS A 13 -0.86 -10.46 6.27
C LYS A 13 -1.63 -11.46 7.13
N GLN A 14 -1.02 -12.58 7.43
CA GLN A 14 -1.66 -13.61 8.25
C GLN A 14 -1.62 -13.30 9.74
N LYS A 15 -0.53 -12.70 10.20
CA LYS A 15 -0.31 -12.46 11.63
C LYS A 15 -0.80 -11.10 12.11
N ASP A 16 -0.78 -10.10 11.25
CA ASP A 16 -1.10 -8.73 11.63
C ASP A 16 -2.29 -8.22 10.82
N GLY A 17 -3.45 -8.12 11.47
CA GLY A 17 -4.66 -7.61 10.83
C GLY A 17 -4.54 -6.16 10.38
N HIS A 18 -3.78 -5.35 11.12
CA HIS A 18 -3.54 -3.96 10.74
C HIS A 18 -2.73 -3.87 9.43
N PHE A 19 -1.70 -4.68 9.32
CA PHE A 19 -0.89 -4.75 8.10
C PHE A 19 -1.74 -5.19 6.91
N HIS A 20 -2.58 -6.17 7.13
CA HIS A 20 -3.48 -6.67 6.09
C HIS A 20 -4.39 -5.56 5.57
N LYS A 21 -4.96 -4.76 6.48
CA LYS A 21 -5.80 -3.63 6.11
C LYS A 21 -5.05 -2.56 5.35
N LEU A 22 -3.83 -2.25 5.77
CA LEU A 22 -2.99 -1.28 5.07
C LEU A 22 -2.72 -1.73 3.63
N PHE A 23 -2.43 -3.00 3.47
CA PHE A 23 -2.11 -3.56 2.16
C PHE A 23 -3.34 -3.55 1.24
N GLU A 24 -4.50 -3.92 1.78
CA GLU A 24 -5.76 -3.87 1.03
C GLU A 24 -6.11 -2.46 0.59
N LYS A 25 -5.92 -1.50 1.50
CA LYS A 25 -6.21 -0.10 1.22
C LYS A 25 -5.28 0.45 0.14
N HIS A 26 -4.02 0.06 0.18
CA HIS A 26 -3.04 0.42 -0.85
C HIS A 26 -3.50 -0.08 -2.23
N ASN A 27 -3.91 -1.34 -2.31
CA ASN A 27 -4.38 -1.92 -3.56
C ASN A 27 -5.67 -1.26 -4.05
N GLU A 28 -6.56 -0.94 -3.14
CA GLU A 28 -7.80 -0.25 -3.45
C GLU A 28 -7.55 1.14 -4.02
N LEU A 29 -6.61 1.88 -3.42
CA LEU A 29 -6.23 3.19 -3.92
C LEU A 29 -5.59 3.11 -5.31
N ASP A 30 -4.82 2.07 -5.57
CA ASP A 30 -4.23 1.85 -6.87
C ASP A 30 -5.31 1.71 -7.94
N ASP A 31 -6.34 0.91 -7.66
CA ASP A 31 -7.48 0.74 -8.56
C ASP A 31 -8.25 2.05 -8.75
N ILE A 32 -8.46 2.79 -7.68
CA ILE A 32 -9.17 4.08 -7.72
C ILE A 32 -8.41 5.06 -8.61
N ILE A 33 -7.09 5.13 -8.46
CA ILE A 33 -6.25 6.01 -9.26
C ILE A 33 -6.36 5.67 -10.75
N VAL A 34 -6.28 4.38 -11.08
CA VAL A 34 -6.40 3.92 -12.47
C VAL A 34 -7.75 4.35 -13.05
N LYS A 35 -8.82 4.16 -12.30
CA LYS A 35 -10.17 4.54 -12.75
C LYS A 35 -10.32 6.04 -12.93
N LEU A 36 -9.74 6.82 -12.03
CA LEU A 36 -9.76 8.28 -12.13
C LEU A 36 -9.00 8.76 -13.36
N GLU A 37 -7.87 8.15 -13.64
CA GLU A 37 -7.07 8.49 -14.82
C GLU A 37 -7.82 8.13 -16.11
N GLU A 38 -8.47 6.98 -16.15
CA GLU A 38 -9.26 6.55 -17.29
C GLU A 38 -10.45 7.45 -17.56
N SER A 39 -11.08 7.96 -16.50
CA SER A 39 -12.25 8.84 -16.64
C SER A 39 -11.88 10.31 -16.83
N HIS A 40 -10.60 10.62 -16.91
CA HIS A 40 -10.09 12.00 -17.03
C HIS A 40 -10.55 12.90 -15.88
N ALA A 41 -10.51 12.36 -14.67
CA ALA A 41 -10.90 13.10 -13.48
C ALA A 41 -9.96 14.28 -13.21
N ASP A 42 -10.38 15.16 -12.30
CA ASP A 42 -9.61 16.32 -11.90
C ASP A 42 -8.22 15.91 -11.42
N GLN A 43 -7.21 16.63 -11.90
CA GLN A 43 -5.82 16.40 -11.55
C GLN A 43 -5.59 16.48 -10.03
N PHE A 44 -6.27 17.40 -9.36
CA PHE A 44 -6.16 17.53 -7.91
C PHE A 44 -6.64 16.30 -7.17
N GLU A 45 -7.72 15.69 -7.65
CA GLU A 45 -8.25 14.47 -7.04
C GLU A 45 -7.29 13.31 -7.24
N ILE A 46 -6.75 13.18 -8.45
CA ILE A 46 -5.79 12.13 -8.76
C ILE A 46 -4.54 12.28 -7.89
N GLU A 47 -4.02 13.49 -7.77
CA GLU A 47 -2.82 13.75 -6.96
C GLU A 47 -3.06 13.48 -5.48
N ALA A 48 -4.25 13.84 -4.97
CA ALA A 48 -4.60 13.57 -3.58
C ALA A 48 -4.57 12.06 -3.30
N LYS A 49 -5.12 11.28 -4.21
CA LYS A 49 -5.13 9.81 -4.07
C LYS A 49 -3.73 9.24 -4.19
N LYS A 50 -2.91 9.78 -5.08
CA LYS A 50 -1.51 9.34 -5.22
C LYS A 50 -0.71 9.61 -3.96
N LYS A 51 -0.90 10.75 -3.32
CA LYS A 51 -0.24 11.08 -2.06
C LYS A 51 -0.66 10.12 -0.95
N GLU A 52 -1.95 9.81 -0.89
CA GLU A 52 -2.48 8.88 0.09
C GLU A 52 -1.89 7.48 -0.10
N LYS A 53 -1.81 7.04 -1.35
CA LYS A 53 -1.20 5.77 -1.70
C LYS A 53 0.27 5.72 -1.28
N LEU A 54 1.00 6.80 -1.53
CA LEU A 54 2.41 6.89 -1.16
C LEU A 54 2.60 6.80 0.35
N LYS A 55 1.74 7.46 1.10
CA LYS A 55 1.76 7.41 2.56
C LYS A 55 1.54 5.99 3.07
N LEU A 56 0.57 5.29 2.50
CA LEU A 56 0.30 3.90 2.84
C LEU A 56 1.47 2.99 2.50
N LYS A 57 2.09 3.21 1.36
CA LYS A 57 3.27 2.47 0.94
C LYS A 57 4.40 2.63 1.95
N ASP A 58 4.61 3.85 2.45
CA ASP A 58 5.63 4.12 3.46
C ASP A 58 5.33 3.38 4.77
N GLU A 59 4.07 3.35 5.17
CA GLU A 59 3.64 2.63 6.37
C GLU A 59 3.85 1.13 6.22
N ILE A 60 3.51 0.60 5.05
CA ILE A 60 3.72 -0.83 4.74
C ILE A 60 5.21 -1.16 4.79
N TYR A 61 6.03 -0.33 4.18
CA TYR A 61 7.47 -0.53 4.16
C TYR A 61 8.06 -0.49 5.56
N SER A 62 7.61 0.47 6.38
CA SER A 62 8.05 0.59 7.77
C SER A 62 7.71 -0.66 8.57
N ALA A 63 6.52 -1.22 8.36
CA ALA A 63 6.10 -2.44 9.04
C ALA A 63 6.97 -3.62 8.63
N ILE A 64 7.33 -3.71 7.36
CA ILE A 64 8.19 -4.77 6.84
C ILE A 64 9.59 -4.68 7.46
N VAL A 65 10.16 -3.47 7.48
CA VAL A 65 11.49 -3.23 8.05
C VAL A 65 11.50 -3.57 9.54
N LYS A 66 10.49 -3.15 10.25
CA LYS A 66 10.36 -3.44 11.68
C LYS A 66 10.27 -4.93 11.94
N TYR A 67 9.48 -5.64 11.16
CA TYR A 67 9.34 -7.09 11.28
C TYR A 67 10.67 -7.80 11.05
N LYS A 68 11.40 -7.39 10.03
CA LYS A 68 12.72 -7.97 9.72
C LYS A 68 13.72 -7.73 10.82
N SER A 69 13.71 -6.55 11.42
CA SER A 69 14.67 -6.22 12.47
C SER A 69 14.36 -6.93 13.80
N GLU A 70 13.13 -7.34 14.01
CA GLU A 70 12.73 -8.08 15.20
C GLU A 70 13.03 -9.58 15.08
N LYS A 71 13.31 -10.04 13.87
CA LYS A 71 13.73 -11.40 13.63
C LYS A 71 15.23 -11.53 13.80
#